data_55dda057ee608508a5b57ddf2b6f2d06
#
_entry.id   55dda057ee608508a5b57ddf2b6f2d06
#
_cell.length_a   1.000
_cell.length_b   1.000
_cell.length_c   1.000
_cell.angle_alpha   90.00
_cell.angle_beta   90.00
_cell.angle_gamma   90.00
#
_symmetry.space_group_name_H-M   'P 1'
#
loop_
_entity.id
_entity.type
_entity.pdbx_description
1 polymer ?
#
loop_
_entity_poly.entity_id
_entity_poly.type
_entity_poly.pdbx_seq_one_letter_code
_entity_poly.pdbx_strand_id
1 'polypeptide(L)' 'MKLVAEYMRDVILFEQMASRETDPERKEALEKQAKALRKLADNRAKELGLAPLEPPPLL' A
#
# COMPACT_ATOMS: atom_id res chain seq x y z
N MET A 1 -13.74 9.15 -6.16
CA MET A 1 -12.47 8.63 -6.70
C MET A 1 -11.36 8.83 -5.68
N LYS A 2 -10.66 7.76 -5.35
CA LYS A 2 -9.57 7.87 -4.37
C LYS A 2 -8.32 8.51 -4.99
N LEU A 3 -7.72 9.41 -4.24
CA LEU A 3 -6.43 9.98 -4.60
C LEU A 3 -5.31 9.00 -4.27
N VAL A 4 -4.16 9.15 -4.92
CA VAL A 4 -2.98 8.31 -4.66
C VAL A 4 -2.61 8.34 -3.18
N ALA A 5 -2.65 9.51 -2.56
CA ALA A 5 -2.35 9.65 -1.13
C ALA A 5 -3.30 8.83 -0.26
N GLU A 6 -4.56 8.72 -0.64
CA GLU A 6 -5.54 7.92 0.09
C GLU A 6 -5.24 6.43 -0.02
N TYR A 7 -4.85 5.97 -1.21
CA TYR A 7 -4.41 4.59 -1.38
C TYR A 7 -3.20 4.26 -0.51
N MET A 8 -2.22 5.16 -0.48
CA MET A 8 -1.02 4.95 0.34
C MET A 8 -1.33 4.96 1.83
N ARG A 9 -2.27 5.79 2.24
CA ARG A 9 -2.75 5.81 3.62
C ARG A 9 -3.37 4.47 4.00
N ASP A 10 -4.18 3.90 3.11
CA ASP A 10 -4.80 2.60 3.33
C ASP A 10 -3.74 1.50 3.39
N VAL A 11 -2.71 1.56 2.54
CA VAL A 11 -1.59 0.62 2.59
C VAL A 11 -0.94 0.62 3.97
N ILE A 12 -0.64 1.80 4.48
CA ILE A 12 -0.02 1.95 5.80
C ILE A 12 -0.91 1.36 6.89
N LEU A 13 -2.22 1.64 6.83
CA LEU A 13 -3.17 1.10 7.78
C LEU A 13 -3.18 -0.43 7.78
N PHE A 14 -3.26 -1.03 6.60
CA PHE A 14 -3.27 -2.49 6.50
C PHE A 14 -1.95 -3.11 6.93
N GLU A 15 -0.82 -2.46 6.63
CA GLU A 15 0.48 -2.93 7.10
C GLU A 15 0.57 -2.88 8.63
N GLN A 16 0.06 -1.82 9.25
CA GLN A 16 0.02 -1.71 10.70
C GLN A 16 -0.87 -2.79 11.32
N MET A 17 -2.03 -3.02 10.72
CA MET A 17 -2.94 -4.07 11.17
C MET A 17 -2.27 -5.45 11.05
N ALA A 18 -1.57 -5.71 9.95
CA ALA A 18 -0.86 -6.96 9.74
C ALA A 18 0.23 -7.17 10.79
N SER A 19 0.96 -6.12 11.14
CA SER A 19 2.03 -6.22 12.13
C SER A 19 1.53 -6.54 13.53
N ARG A 20 0.28 -6.19 13.82
CA ARG A 20 -0.35 -6.46 15.11
C ARG A 20 -1.12 -7.77 15.15
N GLU A 21 -1.41 -8.34 13.99
CA GLU A 21 -2.20 -9.56 13.89
C GLU A 21 -1.36 -10.76 14.29
N THR A 22 -1.89 -11.58 15.19
CA THR A 22 -1.22 -12.79 15.68
C THR A 22 -1.61 -14.03 14.90
N ASP A 23 -2.79 -14.02 14.26
CA ASP A 23 -3.25 -15.14 13.45
C ASP A 23 -2.55 -15.08 12.08
N PRO A 24 -1.78 -16.15 11.71
CA PRO A 24 -1.05 -16.15 10.44
C PRO A 24 -1.93 -15.98 9.21
N GLU A 25 -3.12 -16.56 9.22
CA GLU A 25 -4.05 -16.44 8.08
C GLU A 25 -4.55 -15.02 7.90
N ARG A 26 -4.94 -14.38 8.99
CA ARG A 26 -5.39 -12.99 8.96
C ARG A 26 -4.26 -12.05 8.60
N LYS A 27 -3.09 -12.30 9.14
CA LYS A 27 -1.90 -11.51 8.82
C LYS A 27 -1.60 -11.56 7.33
N GLU A 28 -1.63 -12.75 6.75
CA GLU A 28 -1.39 -12.93 5.32
C GLU A 28 -2.45 -12.19 4.48
N ALA A 29 -3.72 -12.29 4.88
CA ALA A 29 -4.80 -11.59 4.20
C ALA A 29 -4.59 -10.08 4.22
N LEU A 30 -4.20 -9.52 5.37
CA LEU A 30 -3.93 -8.09 5.50
C LEU A 30 -2.74 -7.65 4.67
N GLU A 31 -1.70 -8.47 4.63
CA GLU A 31 -0.52 -8.20 3.80
C GLU A 31 -0.87 -8.20 2.31
N LYS A 32 -1.71 -9.14 1.88
CA LYS A 32 -2.19 -9.17 0.49
C LYS A 32 -3.01 -7.95 0.15
N GLN A 33 -3.86 -7.50 1.06
CA GLN A 33 -4.64 -6.28 0.86
C GLN A 33 -3.73 -5.06 0.71
N ALA A 34 -2.72 -4.95 1.56
CA ALA A 34 -1.77 -3.86 1.47
C ALA A 34 -1.05 -3.84 0.13
N LYS A 35 -0.60 -5.00 -0.33
CA LYS A 35 0.07 -5.13 -1.63
C LYS A 35 -0.85 -4.74 -2.79
N ALA A 36 -2.10 -5.19 -2.75
CA ALA A 36 -3.08 -4.86 -3.79
C ALA A 36 -3.33 -3.36 -3.85
N LEU A 37 -3.50 -2.72 -2.69
CA LEU A 37 -3.71 -1.28 -2.61
C LEU A 37 -2.49 -0.51 -3.11
N ARG A 38 -1.30 -0.97 -2.78
CA ARG A 38 -0.06 -0.35 -3.26
C ARG A 38 0.05 -0.43 -4.77
N LYS A 39 -0.30 -1.57 -5.34
CA LYS A 39 -0.31 -1.73 -6.79
C LYS A 39 -1.30 -0.79 -7.46
N LEU A 40 -2.49 -0.63 -6.88
CA LEU A 40 -3.48 0.32 -7.38
C LEU A 40 -2.96 1.75 -7.30
N ALA A 41 -2.29 2.10 -6.21
CA ALA A 41 -1.71 3.43 -6.05
C ALA A 41 -0.63 3.70 -7.11
N ASP A 42 0.23 2.73 -7.36
CA ASP A 42 1.27 2.85 -8.38
C ASP A 42 0.66 3.01 -9.78
N ASN A 43 -0.35 2.21 -10.09
CA ASN A 43 -1.03 2.31 -11.38
C ASN A 43 -1.70 3.67 -11.54
N ARG A 44 -2.33 4.15 -10.49
CA ARG A 44 -2.99 5.45 -10.50
C ARG A 44 -1.98 6.58 -10.69
N ALA A 45 -0.83 6.48 -10.03
CA ALA A 45 0.23 7.47 -10.19
C ALA A 45 0.74 7.50 -11.63
N LYS A 46 0.89 6.35 -12.26
CA LYS A 46 1.30 6.25 -13.66
C LYS A 46 0.26 6.87 -14.59
N GLU A 47 -1.02 6.59 -14.35
CA GLU A 47 -2.10 7.18 -15.15
C GLU A 47 -2.13 8.70 -15.07
N LEU A 48 -1.78 9.25 -13.92
CA LEU A 48 -1.75 10.69 -13.70
C LEU A 48 -0.42 11.32 -14.11
N GLY A 49 0.53 10.52 -14.59
CA GLY A 49 1.85 11.01 -14.99
C GLY A 49 2.74 11.39 -13.82
N LEU A 50 2.45 10.88 -12.64
CA LEU A 50 3.24 11.15 -11.45
C LEU A 50 4.47 10.25 -11.39
N ALA A 51 5.49 10.69 -10.64
CA ALA A 51 6.65 9.86 -10.39
C ALA A 51 6.26 8.61 -9.59
N PRO A 52 6.98 7.48 -9.78
CA PRO A 52 6.72 6.28 -9.00
C PRO A 52 6.77 6.55 -7.49
N LEU A 53 5.87 5.89 -6.75
CA LEU A 53 5.79 6.03 -5.30
C LEU A 53 6.79 5.12 -4.61
N GLU A 54 8.05 5.27 -4.95
CA GLU A 54 9.12 4.53 -4.32
C GLU A 54 9.80 5.38 -3.26
N PRO A 55 10.22 4.78 -2.14
CA PRO A 55 11.01 5.52 -1.19
C PRO A 55 12.33 5.94 -1.83
N PRO A 56 12.86 7.12 -1.47
CA PRO A 56 14.14 7.54 -2.02
C PRO A 56 15.23 6.53 -1.66
N PRO A 57 16.21 6.31 -2.56
CA PRO A 57 17.27 5.36 -2.25
C PRO A 57 18.06 5.82 -1.03
N LEU A 58 18.36 4.86 -0.18
CA LEU A 58 19.22 5.13 0.97
C LEU A 58 20.66 5.20 0.48
N LEU A 59 21.22 6.33 0.69
CA LEU A 59 22.64 6.55 0.33
C LEU A 59 23.53 6.27 1.52
#